data_b880ddfce693f7f2f1868f47c5a67ffe
#
_entry.id   b880ddfce693f7f2f1868f47c5a67ffe
#
_cell.length_a   1.000
_cell.length_b   1.000
_cell.length_c   1.000
_cell.angle_alpha   90.00
_cell.angle_beta   90.00
_cell.angle_gamma   90.00
#
_symmetry.space_group_name_H-M   'P 1'
#
loop_
_entity.id
_entity.type
_entity.pdbx_description
1 polymer ?
#
loop_
_entity_poly.entity_id
_entity_poly.type
_entity_poly.pdbx_seq_one_letter_code
_entity_poly.pdbx_strand_id
1 'polypeptide(L)'
;MAIREARRGGRRRSQRGSAVVDFVLVMLVLVPLFLGIMQVALVLHVRNTLVSAASEGARYGATADRGPADAEAKTREQILTALSPRYAQHVAARPASVGGAPGMEVRVEADVPALGLGAFAVHLSVAGHAVEEAP
;
A
#
# COMPACT_ATOMS: atom_id res chain seq x y z
N MET A 1 -1.84 -35.12 -66.80
CA MET A 1 -0.91 -35.13 -65.67
C MET A 1 -0.69 -33.69 -65.23
N ALA A 2 -1.65 -33.12 -64.52
CA ALA A 2 -1.56 -31.76 -63.95
C ALA A 2 -2.76 -31.48 -63.05
N ILE A 3 -2.85 -32.06 -61.86
CA ILE A 3 -3.76 -31.62 -60.78
C ILE A 3 -3.15 -32.10 -59.46
N ARG A 4 -2.25 -31.29 -58.86
CA ARG A 4 -1.84 -31.47 -57.46
C ARG A 4 -1.00 -30.31 -56.91
N GLU A 5 -1.43 -29.07 -57.09
CA GLU A 5 -0.72 -27.92 -56.42
C GLU A 5 -1.67 -26.83 -55.91
N ALA A 6 -2.80 -27.16 -55.32
CA ALA A 6 -3.70 -26.14 -54.78
C ALA A 6 -4.20 -26.50 -53.39
N ARG A 7 -3.31 -26.86 -52.44
CA ARG A 7 -3.71 -27.08 -51.05
C ARG A 7 -2.70 -26.76 -49.95
N ARG A 8 -1.80 -25.81 -50.19
CA ARG A 8 -0.80 -25.39 -49.17
C ARG A 8 -1.02 -23.99 -48.61
N GLY A 9 -2.02 -23.22 -49.04
CA GLY A 9 -2.26 -21.84 -48.62
C GLY A 9 -3.12 -21.65 -47.36
N GLY A 10 -3.94 -22.66 -46.98
CA GLY A 10 -4.94 -22.50 -45.92
C GLY A 10 -4.46 -22.68 -44.49
N ARG A 11 -3.34 -23.38 -44.27
CA ARG A 11 -2.87 -23.71 -42.91
C ARG A 11 -2.14 -22.56 -42.20
N ARG A 12 -1.50 -21.64 -42.91
CA ARG A 12 -0.71 -20.54 -42.32
C ARG A 12 -1.60 -19.41 -41.76
N ARG A 13 -2.81 -19.22 -42.28
CA ARG A 13 -3.74 -18.18 -41.79
C ARG A 13 -4.41 -18.57 -40.48
N SER A 14 -4.69 -19.85 -40.29
CA SER A 14 -5.27 -20.41 -39.08
C SER A 14 -4.30 -20.34 -37.88
N GLN A 15 -3.00 -20.55 -38.10
CA GLN A 15 -1.99 -20.52 -37.05
C GLN A 15 -1.73 -19.11 -36.50
N ARG A 16 -1.86 -18.05 -37.32
CA ARG A 16 -1.71 -16.67 -36.85
C ARG A 16 -2.87 -16.22 -35.98
N GLY A 17 -4.09 -16.66 -36.25
CA GLY A 17 -5.26 -16.39 -35.44
C GLY A 17 -5.18 -17.05 -34.05
N SER A 18 -4.68 -18.31 -33.99
CA SER A 18 -4.48 -19.05 -32.75
C SER A 18 -3.45 -18.35 -31.83
N ALA A 19 -2.31 -17.91 -32.37
CA ALA A 19 -1.27 -17.23 -31.58
C ALA A 19 -1.74 -15.91 -30.97
N VAL A 20 -2.60 -15.16 -31.66
CA VAL A 20 -3.18 -13.91 -31.12
C VAL A 20 -4.15 -14.22 -29.99
N VAL A 21 -5.00 -15.25 -30.15
CA VAL A 21 -5.94 -15.67 -29.11
C VAL A 21 -5.19 -16.17 -27.88
N ASP A 22 -4.17 -17.01 -28.06
CA ASP A 22 -3.32 -17.49 -26.96
C ASP A 22 -2.65 -16.33 -26.22
N PHE A 23 -2.12 -15.35 -26.97
CA PHE A 23 -1.51 -14.15 -26.38
C PHE A 23 -2.52 -13.36 -25.53
N VAL A 24 -3.73 -13.12 -26.06
CA VAL A 24 -4.80 -12.40 -25.32
C VAL A 24 -5.21 -13.15 -24.07
N LEU A 25 -5.34 -14.48 -24.13
CA LEU A 25 -5.67 -15.30 -22.96
C LEU A 25 -4.58 -15.25 -21.88
N VAL A 26 -3.31 -15.31 -22.29
CA VAL A 26 -2.18 -15.16 -21.35
C VAL A 26 -2.20 -13.77 -20.72
N MET A 27 -2.41 -12.70 -21.50
CA MET A 27 -2.49 -11.34 -20.97
C MET A 27 -3.66 -11.15 -20.00
N LEU A 28 -4.81 -11.80 -20.25
CA LEU A 28 -5.99 -11.76 -19.39
C LEU A 28 -5.68 -12.27 -17.97
N VAL A 29 -4.76 -13.20 -17.84
CA VAL A 29 -4.32 -13.75 -16.54
C VAL A 29 -3.12 -12.96 -16.00
N LEU A 30 -2.16 -12.63 -16.85
CA LEU A 30 -0.89 -12.03 -16.43
C LEU A 30 -1.07 -10.58 -15.93
N VAL A 31 -1.90 -9.79 -16.59
CA VAL A 31 -2.14 -8.39 -16.19
C VAL A 31 -2.79 -8.27 -14.81
N PRO A 32 -3.90 -8.98 -14.50
CA PRO A 32 -4.46 -8.97 -13.14
C PRO A 32 -3.51 -9.51 -12.08
N LEU A 33 -2.73 -10.54 -12.39
CA LEU A 33 -1.72 -11.08 -11.49
C LEU A 33 -0.66 -10.01 -11.16
N PHE A 34 -0.14 -9.32 -12.17
CA PHE A 34 0.84 -8.26 -11.99
C PHE A 34 0.27 -7.10 -11.14
N LEU A 35 -0.96 -6.66 -11.44
CA LEU A 35 -1.65 -5.63 -10.66
C LEU A 35 -1.87 -6.06 -9.21
N GLY A 36 -2.18 -7.33 -8.96
CA GLY A 36 -2.32 -7.89 -7.62
C GLY A 36 -1.01 -7.82 -6.81
N ILE A 37 0.11 -8.18 -7.43
CA ILE A 37 1.43 -8.08 -6.80
C ILE A 37 1.78 -6.62 -6.50
N MET A 38 1.55 -5.72 -7.44
CA MET A 38 1.77 -4.28 -7.25
C MET A 38 0.89 -3.71 -6.12
N GLN A 39 -0.36 -4.16 -6.02
CA GLN A 39 -1.27 -3.76 -4.95
C GLN A 39 -0.75 -4.17 -3.57
N VAL A 40 -0.30 -5.41 -3.42
CA VAL A 40 0.27 -5.90 -2.15
C VAL A 40 1.52 -5.09 -1.79
N ALA A 41 2.41 -4.86 -2.74
CA ALA A 41 3.61 -4.05 -2.53
C ALA A 41 3.27 -2.61 -2.08
N LEU A 42 2.28 -1.97 -2.71
CA LEU A 42 1.82 -0.64 -2.33
C LEU A 42 1.25 -0.61 -0.91
N VAL A 43 0.37 -1.54 -0.56
CA VAL A 43 -0.24 -1.63 0.77
C VAL A 43 0.83 -1.81 1.85
N LEU A 44 1.79 -2.72 1.63
CA LEU A 44 2.90 -2.95 2.56
C LEU A 44 3.81 -1.73 2.70
N HIS A 45 4.11 -1.05 1.59
CA HIS A 45 4.91 0.17 1.61
C HIS A 45 4.23 1.27 2.44
N VAL A 46 2.97 1.57 2.16
CA VAL A 46 2.19 2.55 2.91
C VAL A 46 2.12 2.18 4.38
N ARG A 47 1.77 0.92 4.69
CA ARG A 47 1.68 0.43 6.08
C ARG A 47 3.00 0.62 6.83
N ASN A 48 4.12 0.22 6.26
CA ASN A 48 5.43 0.34 6.91
C ASN A 48 5.80 1.79 7.16
N THR A 49 5.52 2.67 6.22
CA THR A 49 5.76 4.12 6.37
C THR A 49 4.88 4.72 7.48
N LEU A 50 3.59 4.35 7.53
CA LEU A 50 2.69 4.83 8.59
C LEU A 50 3.09 4.32 9.98
N VAL A 51 3.52 3.06 10.10
CA VAL A 51 4.02 2.50 11.37
C VAL A 51 5.29 3.24 11.84
N SER A 52 6.21 3.51 10.91
CA SER A 52 7.42 4.28 11.21
C SER A 52 7.10 5.70 11.68
N ALA A 53 6.21 6.40 10.96
CA ALA A 53 5.78 7.75 11.32
C ALA A 53 5.05 7.81 12.68
N ALA A 54 4.16 6.85 12.94
CA ALA A 54 3.45 6.75 14.21
C ALA A 54 4.39 6.47 15.40
N SER A 55 5.38 5.60 15.19
CA SER A 55 6.38 5.27 16.22
C SER A 55 7.30 6.46 16.52
N GLU A 56 7.73 7.18 15.49
CA GLU A 56 8.54 8.39 15.65
C GLU A 56 7.75 9.51 16.34
N GLY A 57 6.49 9.72 15.94
CA GLY A 57 5.60 10.68 16.59
C GLY A 57 5.34 10.34 18.05
N ALA A 58 5.12 9.05 18.37
CA ALA A 58 4.94 8.60 19.75
C ALA A 58 6.18 8.88 20.61
N ARG A 59 7.39 8.59 20.11
CA ARG A 59 8.65 8.92 20.80
C ARG A 59 8.80 10.41 21.01
N TYR A 60 8.49 11.20 19.99
CA TYR A 60 8.57 12.66 20.07
C TYR A 60 7.61 13.24 21.11
N GLY A 61 6.36 12.76 21.15
CA GLY A 61 5.37 13.19 22.13
C GLY A 61 5.58 12.66 23.54
N ALA A 62 6.36 11.59 23.71
CA ALA A 62 6.69 11.00 25.01
C ALA A 62 7.87 11.71 25.71
N THR A 63 8.49 12.70 25.11
CA THR A 63 9.54 13.50 25.78
C THR A 63 8.95 14.48 26.78
N ALA A 64 9.73 14.83 27.82
CA ALA A 64 9.26 15.51 29.05
C ALA A 64 8.47 16.83 28.83
N ASP A 65 8.75 17.59 27.76
CA ASP A 65 8.13 18.90 27.52
C ASP A 65 7.11 18.87 26.36
N ARG A 66 6.62 17.70 25.98
CA ARG A 66 5.75 17.50 24.84
C ARG A 66 4.52 16.67 25.18
N GLY A 67 3.55 16.66 24.28
CA GLY A 67 2.29 16.00 24.51
C GLY A 67 1.65 15.40 23.25
N PRO A 68 0.39 14.97 23.35
CA PRO A 68 -0.32 14.34 22.23
C PRO A 68 -0.39 15.21 20.97
N ALA A 69 -0.57 16.53 21.11
CA ALA A 69 -0.63 17.45 19.97
C ALA A 69 0.71 17.48 19.20
N ASP A 70 1.85 17.45 19.92
CA ASP A 70 3.17 17.41 19.32
C ASP A 70 3.44 16.08 18.62
N ALA A 71 2.99 14.97 19.23
CA ALA A 71 3.06 13.64 18.64
C ALA A 71 2.28 13.57 17.31
N GLU A 72 1.05 14.10 17.27
CA GLU A 72 0.25 14.16 16.05
C GLU A 72 0.90 15.02 14.97
N ALA A 73 1.39 16.22 15.33
CA ALA A 73 2.03 17.13 14.39
C ALA A 73 3.29 16.49 13.78
N LYS A 74 4.11 15.83 14.61
CA LYS A 74 5.32 15.13 14.14
C LYS A 74 4.97 13.95 13.24
N THR A 75 3.96 13.16 13.58
CA THR A 75 3.48 12.05 12.76
C THR A 75 2.99 12.54 11.39
N ARG A 76 2.18 13.61 11.34
CA ARG A 76 1.72 14.21 10.08
C ARG A 76 2.88 14.72 9.23
N GLU A 77 3.83 15.40 9.82
CA GLU A 77 5.04 15.88 9.13
C GLU A 77 5.77 14.71 8.45
N GLN A 78 6.00 13.62 9.18
CA GLN A 78 6.68 12.43 8.65
C GLN A 78 5.89 11.78 7.49
N ILE A 79 4.56 11.67 7.64
CA ILE A 79 3.72 11.12 6.57
C ILE A 79 3.78 12.01 5.32
N LEU A 80 3.66 13.33 5.47
CA LEU A 80 3.70 14.28 4.35
C LEU A 80 5.03 14.32 3.62
N THR A 81 6.12 13.96 4.28
CA THR A 81 7.46 13.88 3.67
C THR A 81 7.59 12.65 2.76
N ALA A 82 6.93 11.54 3.11
CA ALA A 82 7.09 10.24 2.45
C ALA A 82 5.91 9.80 1.58
N LEU A 83 4.70 10.29 1.89
CA LEU A 83 3.45 9.86 1.28
C LEU A 83 2.56 11.04 0.88
N SER A 84 1.48 10.74 0.15
CA SER A 84 0.46 11.72 -0.22
C SER A 84 -0.31 12.25 1.01
N PRO A 85 -0.76 13.53 1.01
CA PRO A 85 -1.51 14.15 2.12
C PRO A 85 -2.76 13.38 2.57
N ARG A 86 -3.38 12.60 1.69
CA ARG A 86 -4.54 11.76 2.03
C ARG A 86 -4.27 10.79 3.19
N TYR A 87 -3.03 10.35 3.37
CA TYR A 87 -2.64 9.41 4.43
C TYR A 87 -2.38 10.07 5.78
N ALA A 88 -2.36 11.40 5.85
CA ALA A 88 -2.13 12.19 7.07
C ALA A 88 -3.41 12.75 7.70
N GLN A 89 -4.59 12.37 7.21
CA GLN A 89 -5.86 12.99 7.62
C GLN A 89 -6.35 12.49 8.99
N HIS A 90 -6.18 11.20 9.27
CA HIS A 90 -6.67 10.57 10.49
C HIS A 90 -5.49 10.12 11.35
N VAL A 91 -4.91 11.07 12.07
CA VAL A 91 -3.82 10.87 13.04
C VAL A 91 -4.32 11.31 14.40
N ALA A 92 -4.29 10.43 15.38
CA ALA A 92 -4.69 10.71 16.76
C ALA A 92 -3.61 10.19 17.73
N ALA A 93 -3.25 11.00 18.68
CA ALA A 93 -2.33 10.64 19.75
C ALA A 93 -3.03 10.72 21.11
N ARG A 94 -2.64 9.83 22.01
CA ARG A 94 -3.17 9.80 23.38
C ARG A 94 -2.13 9.25 24.36
N PRO A 95 -2.17 9.68 25.63
CA PRO A 95 -1.48 8.98 26.68
C PRO A 95 -1.95 7.53 26.78
N ALA A 96 -1.04 6.60 26.96
CA ALA A 96 -1.34 5.18 27.08
C ALA A 96 -0.35 4.49 28.02
N SER A 97 -0.75 3.36 28.61
CA SER A 97 0.19 2.52 29.35
C SER A 97 0.90 1.57 28.40
N VAL A 98 2.22 1.63 28.38
CA VAL A 98 3.09 0.79 27.53
C VAL A 98 3.95 -0.08 28.45
N GLY A 99 3.68 -1.38 28.46
CA GLY A 99 4.41 -2.31 29.35
C GLY A 99 4.24 -2.03 30.85
N GLY A 100 3.13 -1.36 31.25
CA GLY A 100 2.87 -0.98 32.65
C GLY A 100 3.44 0.39 33.04
N ALA A 101 4.18 1.06 32.17
CA ALA A 101 4.69 2.42 32.37
C ALA A 101 3.83 3.45 31.61
N PRO A 102 3.78 4.72 32.08
CA PRO A 102 3.19 5.80 31.29
C PRO A 102 3.86 5.93 29.94
N GLY A 103 3.08 6.27 28.93
CA GLY A 103 3.61 6.42 27.57
C GLY A 103 2.63 7.10 26.62
N MET A 104 3.00 7.12 25.35
CA MET A 104 2.25 7.73 24.26
C MET A 104 1.88 6.67 23.21
N GLU A 105 0.62 6.66 22.79
CA GLU A 105 0.15 5.91 21.63
C GLU A 105 -0.24 6.89 20.52
N VAL A 106 0.27 6.67 19.32
CA VAL A 106 -0.18 7.36 18.12
C VAL A 106 -0.84 6.36 17.19
N ARG A 107 -2.08 6.63 16.80
CA ARG A 107 -2.83 5.84 15.84
C ARG A 107 -3.01 6.60 14.54
N VAL A 108 -2.81 5.91 13.44
CA VAL A 108 -3.02 6.43 12.09
C VAL A 108 -3.96 5.50 11.34
N GLU A 109 -5.00 6.08 10.75
CA GLU A 109 -5.94 5.36 9.88
C GLU A 109 -5.87 5.95 8.48
N ALA A 110 -5.80 5.08 7.48
CA ALA A 110 -5.67 5.48 6.08
C ALA A 110 -6.27 4.43 5.13
N ASP A 111 -6.75 4.90 3.99
CA ASP A 111 -7.27 4.07 2.93
C ASP A 111 -6.32 4.05 1.73
N VAL A 112 -5.87 2.86 1.34
CA VAL A 112 -5.02 2.65 0.17
C VAL A 112 -5.91 2.28 -1.01
N PRO A 113 -5.94 3.08 -2.10
CA PRO A 113 -6.76 2.79 -3.26
C PRO A 113 -6.32 1.50 -3.94
N ALA A 114 -7.28 0.71 -4.39
CA ALA A 114 -7.00 -0.49 -5.17
C ALA A 114 -6.63 -0.12 -6.61
N LEU A 115 -5.49 -0.61 -7.08
CA LEU A 115 -5.02 -0.39 -8.45
C LEU A 115 -5.93 -1.11 -9.45
N GLY A 116 -6.50 -0.36 -10.38
CA GLY A 116 -7.33 -0.91 -11.47
C GLY A 116 -8.79 -1.20 -11.13
N LEU A 117 -9.24 -1.02 -9.89
CA LEU A 117 -10.61 -1.30 -9.44
C LEU A 117 -11.32 -0.06 -8.85
N GLY A 118 -11.01 1.11 -9.32
CA GLY A 118 -11.59 2.46 -9.13
C GLY A 118 -12.31 2.85 -7.83
N ALA A 119 -13.10 1.97 -7.23
CA ALA A 119 -13.94 2.27 -6.06
C ALA A 119 -13.54 1.50 -4.79
N PHE A 120 -12.62 0.56 -4.88
CA PHE A 120 -12.20 -0.24 -3.73
C PHE A 120 -10.95 0.34 -3.08
N ALA A 121 -10.92 0.33 -1.75
CA ALA A 121 -9.77 0.73 -0.96
C ALA A 121 -9.48 -0.32 0.12
N VAL A 122 -8.22 -0.46 0.48
CA VAL A 122 -7.79 -1.28 1.60
C VAL A 122 -7.63 -0.36 2.81
N HIS A 123 -8.46 -0.55 3.83
CA HIS A 123 -8.35 0.20 5.07
C HIS A 123 -7.17 -0.29 5.90
N LEU A 124 -6.33 0.64 6.34
CA LEU A 124 -5.21 0.40 7.22
C LEU A 124 -5.41 1.15 8.53
N SER A 125 -5.20 0.45 9.64
CA SER A 125 -5.08 1.05 10.97
C SER A 125 -3.76 0.60 11.58
N VAL A 126 -2.91 1.54 11.95
CA VAL A 126 -1.62 1.28 12.56
C VAL A 126 -1.47 2.09 13.84
N ALA A 127 -0.65 1.60 14.77
CA ALA A 127 -0.33 2.30 16.00
C ALA A 127 1.17 2.24 16.29
N GLY A 128 1.70 3.35 16.76
CA GLY A 128 3.04 3.46 17.33
C GLY A 128 2.95 3.74 18.82
N HIS A 129 3.87 3.20 19.59
CA HIS A 129 3.91 3.35 21.05
C HIS A 129 5.31 3.76 21.49
N ALA A 130 5.38 4.60 22.53
CA ALA A 130 6.61 4.93 23.21
C ALA A 130 6.37 5.07 24.71
N VAL A 131 7.33 4.67 25.51
CA VAL A 131 7.32 4.90 26.98
C VAL A 131 7.74 6.36 27.20
N GLU A 132 7.07 7.03 28.16
CA GLU A 132 7.40 8.38 28.57
C GLU A 132 8.77 8.37 29.28
N GLU A 133 9.65 9.32 28.91
CA GLU A 133 10.92 9.49 29.61
C GLU A 133 10.63 10.01 31.01
N ALA A 134 11.13 9.28 32.01
CA ALA A 134 11.09 9.79 33.40
C ALA A 134 11.95 11.05 33.51
N PRO A 135 11.51 12.06 34.27
CA PRO A 135 12.26 13.29 34.48
C PRO A 135 13.59 13.06 35.18
#